data_ec57130439c80eb2bbf21e29359be461
#
_entry.id   ec57130439c80eb2bbf21e29359be461
#
_cell.length_a   1.000
_cell.length_b   1.000
_cell.length_c   1.000
_cell.angle_alpha   90.00
_cell.angle_beta   90.00
_cell.angle_gamma   90.00
#
_symmetry.space_group_name_H-M   'P 1'
#
loop_
_entity.id
_entity.type
_entity.pdbx_description
1 polymer ?
#
loop_
_entity_poly.entity_id
_entity_poly.type
_entity_poly.pdbx_seq_one_letter_code
_entity_poly.pdbx_strand_id
1 'polypeptide(L)'
;MSDWKTAKLGNLAEVQTGPFGSQLKNEQYITGGTPVVTVEHITNFLIEDFTYPSVTDEDKNRLKKYTLKAGDIVFSRVGSVDLSALVKNHQDGWLFSSRMLRVRVKEKLNTKFLSYYLRQSSVRQFIINTSVGSTMPSINTELLKNLPVVYCSLEKQKKIASVLSSLDDKIELNNRINSELENLAKTIYDYWFVQFDFPDENGTPYKSSGG
;
A
#
# COMPACT_ATOMS: atom_id res chain seq x y z
N MET A 1 -26.65 17.99 -17.97
CA MET A 1 -25.61 17.22 -18.65
C MET A 1 -24.71 16.58 -17.63
N SER A 2 -24.28 15.35 -17.83
CA SER A 2 -23.45 14.60 -16.89
C SER A 2 -22.05 15.26 -16.78
N ASP A 3 -21.66 15.69 -15.59
CA ASP A 3 -20.34 16.27 -15.28
C ASP A 3 -19.17 15.25 -15.40
N TRP A 4 -19.48 14.03 -15.79
CA TRP A 4 -18.52 12.95 -15.90
C TRP A 4 -17.84 12.94 -17.27
N LYS A 5 -16.53 12.78 -17.25
CA LYS A 5 -15.65 12.72 -18.43
C LYS A 5 -14.87 11.41 -18.40
N THR A 6 -14.47 10.94 -19.55
CA THR A 6 -13.59 9.78 -19.69
C THR A 6 -12.30 10.19 -20.37
N ALA A 7 -11.17 9.77 -19.82
CA ALA A 7 -9.86 9.94 -20.46
C ALA A 7 -8.96 8.74 -20.16
N LYS A 8 -7.93 8.52 -20.97
CA LYS A 8 -6.89 7.54 -20.68
C LYS A 8 -6.08 7.97 -19.47
N LEU A 9 -5.68 7.02 -18.59
CA LEU A 9 -4.89 7.30 -17.41
C LEU A 9 -3.59 8.06 -17.73
N GLY A 10 -2.93 7.75 -18.83
CA GLY A 10 -1.71 8.45 -19.27
C GLY A 10 -1.87 9.95 -19.54
N ASN A 11 -3.10 10.41 -19.81
CA ASN A 11 -3.39 11.84 -19.96
C ASN A 11 -3.54 12.53 -18.58
N LEU A 12 -3.90 11.75 -17.54
CA LEU A 12 -4.22 12.23 -16.19
C LEU A 12 -3.09 11.96 -15.19
N ALA A 13 -2.17 11.06 -15.50
CA ALA A 13 -1.09 10.64 -14.62
C ALA A 13 0.18 10.31 -15.41
N GLU A 14 1.32 10.35 -14.71
CA GLU A 14 2.57 9.75 -15.15
C GLU A 14 2.61 8.29 -14.69
N VAL A 15 3.00 7.38 -15.57
CA VAL A 15 3.18 5.96 -15.25
C VAL A 15 4.64 5.59 -15.48
N GLN A 16 5.27 5.05 -14.46
CA GLN A 16 6.68 4.66 -14.48
C GLN A 16 6.88 3.25 -13.94
N THR A 17 7.75 2.46 -14.59
CA THR A 17 8.21 1.17 -14.05
C THR A 17 9.31 1.38 -13.02
N GLY A 18 9.45 0.42 -12.08
CA GLY A 18 10.58 0.37 -11.15
C GLY A 18 11.93 0.11 -11.83
N PRO A 19 13.03 0.16 -11.07
CA PRO A 19 14.38 -0.08 -11.59
C PRO A 19 14.47 -1.49 -12.18
N PHE A 20 15.10 -1.63 -13.33
CA PHE A 20 15.39 -2.95 -13.89
C PHE A 20 16.43 -3.69 -13.03
N GLY A 21 16.47 -5.04 -13.12
CA GLY A 21 17.36 -5.87 -12.31
C GLY A 21 18.85 -5.53 -12.43
N SER A 22 19.28 -4.94 -13.55
CA SER A 22 20.64 -4.41 -13.71
C SER A 22 20.91 -3.14 -12.88
N GLN A 23 19.88 -2.41 -12.47
CA GLN A 23 19.97 -1.17 -11.71
C GLN A 23 19.85 -1.39 -10.19
N LEU A 24 19.16 -2.45 -9.79
CA LEU A 24 19.00 -2.87 -8.39
C LEU A 24 19.03 -4.40 -8.33
N LYS A 25 20.17 -4.96 -7.93
CA LYS A 25 20.40 -6.39 -7.79
C LYS A 25 19.98 -6.87 -6.40
N ASN A 26 19.67 -8.16 -6.26
CA ASN A 26 19.29 -8.76 -4.97
C ASN A 26 20.37 -8.61 -3.90
N GLU A 27 21.65 -8.60 -4.29
CA GLU A 27 22.82 -8.45 -3.40
C GLU A 27 22.92 -7.05 -2.76
N GLN A 28 22.22 -6.06 -3.30
CA GLN A 28 22.19 -4.68 -2.81
C GLN A 28 21.14 -4.45 -1.72
N TYR A 29 20.28 -5.44 -1.47
CA TYR A 29 19.32 -5.34 -0.37
C TYR A 29 20.00 -5.56 0.97
N ILE A 30 19.72 -4.69 1.91
CA ILE A 30 20.23 -4.70 3.28
C ILE A 30 19.08 -4.72 4.29
N THR A 31 19.41 -4.98 5.54
CA THR A 31 18.50 -4.80 6.67
C THR A 31 18.72 -3.40 7.26
N GLY A 32 17.66 -2.61 7.37
CA GLY A 32 17.78 -1.21 7.80
C GLY A 32 18.29 -0.29 6.67
N GLY A 33 17.63 0.81 6.45
CA GLY A 33 17.90 1.72 5.34
C GLY A 33 16.61 2.23 4.70
N THR A 34 16.68 2.67 3.44
CA THR A 34 15.49 3.11 2.71
C THR A 34 14.70 1.89 2.22
N PRO A 35 13.43 1.72 2.64
CA PRO A 35 12.59 0.60 2.23
C PRO A 35 12.31 0.58 0.73
N VAL A 36 12.18 -0.63 0.18
CA VAL A 36 11.79 -0.90 -1.21
C VAL A 36 10.47 -1.68 -1.21
N VAL A 37 9.41 -1.06 -1.69
CA VAL A 37 8.10 -1.71 -1.81
C VAL A 37 8.14 -2.78 -2.90
N THR A 38 7.71 -3.99 -2.57
CA THR A 38 7.52 -5.10 -3.51
C THR A 38 6.04 -5.49 -3.58
N VAL A 39 5.69 -6.40 -4.48
CA VAL A 39 4.29 -6.85 -4.65
C VAL A 39 3.72 -7.48 -3.38
N GLU A 40 4.55 -8.19 -2.62
CA GLU A 40 4.20 -8.90 -1.38
C GLU A 40 3.71 -7.95 -0.27
N HIS A 41 4.12 -6.68 -0.32
CA HIS A 41 3.73 -5.66 0.65
C HIS A 41 2.38 -5.00 0.34
N ILE A 42 1.72 -5.38 -0.77
CA ILE A 42 0.40 -4.82 -1.11
C ILE A 42 -0.70 -5.80 -0.68
N THR A 43 -1.44 -5.43 0.34
CA THR A 43 -2.61 -6.17 0.81
C THR A 43 -3.77 -5.21 1.03
N ASN A 44 -4.97 -5.57 0.62
CA ASN A 44 -6.18 -4.76 0.83
C ASN A 44 -6.06 -3.29 0.38
N PHE A 45 -5.35 -3.05 -0.72
CA PHE A 45 -5.08 -1.70 -1.27
C PHE A 45 -4.21 -0.79 -0.38
N LEU A 46 -3.49 -1.38 0.57
CA LEU A 46 -2.53 -0.73 1.45
C LEU A 46 -1.13 -1.29 1.21
N ILE A 47 -0.13 -0.50 1.52
CA ILE A 47 1.24 -0.99 1.71
C ILE A 47 1.35 -1.29 3.20
N GLU A 48 1.45 -2.58 3.54
CA GLU A 48 1.48 -3.04 4.93
C GLU A 48 2.84 -2.81 5.57
N ASP A 49 2.82 -2.51 6.87
CA ASP A 49 4.02 -2.23 7.66
C ASP A 49 4.60 -3.55 8.25
N PHE A 50 5.41 -4.25 7.44
CA PHE A 50 6.26 -5.34 7.92
C PHE A 50 7.67 -5.24 7.33
N THR A 51 8.53 -6.22 7.56
CA THR A 51 9.94 -6.14 7.15
C THR A 51 10.11 -5.93 5.66
N TYR A 52 10.70 -4.80 5.28
CA TYR A 52 11.00 -4.47 3.88
C TYR A 52 12.45 -4.78 3.53
N PRO A 53 12.71 -5.28 2.31
CA PRO A 53 14.04 -5.16 1.75
C PRO A 53 14.39 -3.67 1.64
N SER A 54 15.58 -3.30 2.05
CA SER A 54 16.00 -1.90 2.10
C SER A 54 17.29 -1.70 1.32
N VAL A 55 17.62 -0.47 1.00
CA VAL A 55 18.86 -0.10 0.31
C VAL A 55 19.61 0.98 1.07
N THR A 56 20.91 1.13 0.77
CA THR A 56 21.74 2.18 1.32
C THR A 56 21.32 3.56 0.82
N ASP A 57 21.78 4.62 1.51
CA ASP A 57 21.56 6.00 1.04
C ASP A 57 22.28 6.28 -0.28
N GLU A 58 23.39 5.62 -0.56
CA GLU A 58 24.10 5.70 -1.84
C GLU A 58 23.23 5.15 -2.98
N ASP A 59 22.67 3.94 -2.81
CA ASP A 59 21.76 3.33 -3.77
C ASP A 59 20.46 4.14 -3.93
N LYS A 60 19.91 4.67 -2.83
CA LYS A 60 18.78 5.59 -2.89
C LYS A 60 19.07 6.80 -3.75
N ASN A 61 20.22 7.44 -3.57
CA ASN A 61 20.61 8.61 -4.34
C ASN A 61 20.78 8.28 -5.83
N ARG A 62 21.40 7.14 -6.14
CA ARG A 62 21.54 6.63 -7.51
C ARG A 62 20.19 6.32 -8.15
N LEU A 63 19.24 5.82 -7.38
CA LEU A 63 17.90 5.43 -7.81
C LEU A 63 16.84 6.52 -7.59
N LYS A 64 17.24 7.78 -7.38
CA LYS A 64 16.35 8.91 -7.01
C LYS A 64 15.12 9.06 -7.90
N LYS A 65 15.20 8.73 -9.19
CA LYS A 65 14.04 8.79 -10.10
C LYS A 65 12.93 7.77 -9.76
N TYR A 66 13.26 6.73 -8.98
CA TYR A 66 12.33 5.70 -8.53
C TYR A 66 11.82 5.95 -7.12
N THR A 67 12.05 7.13 -6.56
CA THR A 67 11.54 7.52 -5.25
C THR A 67 10.04 7.76 -5.32
N LEU A 68 9.33 7.15 -4.39
CA LEU A 68 7.91 7.36 -4.15
C LEU A 68 7.69 8.70 -3.44
N LYS A 69 6.55 9.30 -3.68
CA LYS A 69 6.05 10.46 -2.95
C LYS A 69 4.70 10.11 -2.34
N ALA A 70 4.40 10.70 -1.19
CA ALA A 70 3.07 10.63 -0.62
C ALA A 70 2.02 11.05 -1.67
N GLY A 71 0.99 10.23 -1.83
CA GLY A 71 0.01 10.42 -2.89
C GLY A 71 0.33 9.72 -4.22
N ASP A 72 1.47 9.09 -4.42
CA ASP A 72 1.65 8.16 -5.53
C ASP A 72 0.76 6.92 -5.34
N ILE A 73 0.45 6.22 -6.43
CA ILE A 73 -0.17 4.89 -6.37
C ILE A 73 0.82 3.90 -6.96
N VAL A 74 1.10 2.83 -6.22
CA VAL A 74 1.90 1.71 -6.70
C VAL A 74 1.00 0.59 -7.21
N PHE A 75 1.41 -0.07 -8.27
CA PHE A 75 0.73 -1.19 -8.90
C PHE A 75 1.63 -2.40 -8.99
N SER A 76 1.07 -3.58 -8.79
CA SER A 76 1.73 -4.81 -9.19
C SER A 76 1.82 -4.90 -10.71
N ARG A 77 3.00 -5.21 -11.22
CA ARG A 77 3.26 -5.35 -12.66
C ARG A 77 3.14 -6.79 -13.14
N VAL A 78 3.37 -7.76 -12.27
CA VAL A 78 3.49 -9.19 -12.62
C VAL A 78 2.73 -10.04 -11.59
N GLY A 79 2.02 -11.05 -12.04
CA GLY A 79 1.20 -11.92 -11.20
C GLY A 79 -0.15 -11.30 -10.91
N SER A 80 -0.41 -10.86 -9.70
CA SER A 80 -1.67 -10.18 -9.32
C SER A 80 -1.69 -8.73 -9.81
N VAL A 81 -1.82 -8.54 -11.12
CA VAL A 81 -1.69 -7.25 -11.82
C VAL A 81 -2.76 -6.21 -11.48
N ASP A 82 -3.79 -6.60 -10.77
CA ASP A 82 -4.90 -5.75 -10.30
C ASP A 82 -4.66 -5.17 -8.90
N LEU A 83 -3.56 -5.56 -8.23
CA LEU A 83 -3.20 -5.02 -6.93
C LEU A 83 -2.61 -3.62 -7.08
N SER A 84 -3.13 -2.71 -6.26
CA SER A 84 -2.61 -1.34 -6.16
C SER A 84 -2.73 -0.82 -4.74
N ALA A 85 -1.88 0.12 -4.36
CA ALA A 85 -1.92 0.77 -3.06
C ALA A 85 -1.53 2.24 -3.15
N LEU A 86 -2.16 3.06 -2.29
CA LEU A 86 -1.85 4.47 -2.15
C LEU A 86 -0.65 4.64 -1.19
N VAL A 87 0.35 5.40 -1.62
CA VAL A 87 1.52 5.74 -0.80
C VAL A 87 1.13 6.76 0.27
N LYS A 88 1.27 6.41 1.55
CA LYS A 88 0.99 7.25 2.71
C LYS A 88 2.16 8.20 3.02
N ASN A 89 1.96 9.18 3.90
CA ASN A 89 2.96 10.19 4.25
C ASN A 89 4.25 9.59 4.83
N HIS A 90 4.16 8.56 5.69
CA HIS A 90 5.33 7.92 6.29
C HIS A 90 6.16 7.09 5.31
N GLN A 91 5.61 6.80 4.13
CA GLN A 91 6.27 6.06 3.04
C GLN A 91 6.89 7.01 2.00
N ASP A 92 6.83 8.33 2.24
CA ASP A 92 7.50 9.31 1.36
C ASP A 92 9.01 9.07 1.33
N GLY A 93 9.58 9.09 0.15
CA GLY A 93 11.00 8.82 -0.01
C GLY A 93 11.39 7.33 -0.15
N TRP A 94 10.45 6.40 -0.01
CA TRP A 94 10.70 4.98 -0.27
C TRP A 94 10.94 4.70 -1.75
N LEU A 95 11.44 3.54 -2.06
CA LEU A 95 11.61 3.04 -3.43
C LEU A 95 10.57 1.97 -3.76
N PHE A 96 10.47 1.57 -5.00
CA PHE A 96 9.64 0.45 -5.44
C PHE A 96 10.40 -0.46 -6.39
N SER A 97 10.10 -1.74 -6.37
CA SER A 97 10.83 -2.79 -7.09
C SER A 97 10.53 -2.79 -8.59
N SER A 98 11.32 -3.54 -9.35
CA SER A 98 11.16 -3.74 -10.81
C SER A 98 9.82 -4.40 -11.18
N ARG A 99 9.20 -5.13 -10.23
CA ARG A 99 7.89 -5.78 -10.42
C ARG A 99 6.70 -4.87 -10.15
N MET A 100 6.96 -3.57 -9.96
CA MET A 100 5.96 -2.57 -9.64
C MET A 100 5.92 -1.48 -10.71
N LEU A 101 4.78 -0.82 -10.81
CA LEU A 101 4.57 0.43 -11.53
C LEU A 101 4.18 1.52 -10.54
N ARG A 102 4.62 2.75 -10.78
CA ARG A 102 4.17 3.94 -10.05
C ARG A 102 3.26 4.76 -10.94
N VAL A 103 2.14 5.20 -10.40
CA VAL A 103 1.23 6.18 -10.99
C VAL A 103 1.26 7.44 -10.15
N ARG A 104 1.66 8.55 -10.76
CA ARG A 104 1.68 9.89 -10.15
C ARG A 104 0.69 10.78 -10.87
N VAL A 105 -0.36 11.22 -10.16
CA VAL A 105 -1.43 12.01 -10.78
C VAL A 105 -0.97 13.42 -11.12
N LYS A 106 -1.60 14.00 -12.15
CA LYS A 106 -1.48 15.38 -12.54
C LYS A 106 -2.64 16.20 -11.92
N GLU A 107 -2.58 17.53 -12.04
CA GLU A 107 -3.47 18.49 -11.36
C GLU A 107 -4.98 18.25 -11.51
N LYS A 108 -5.43 17.59 -12.59
CA LYS A 108 -6.87 17.39 -12.88
C LYS A 108 -7.51 16.21 -12.13
N LEU A 109 -6.72 15.44 -11.41
CA LEU A 109 -7.18 14.21 -10.75
C LEU A 109 -6.77 14.19 -9.28
N ASN A 110 -7.70 13.84 -8.41
CA ASN A 110 -7.42 13.60 -7.00
C ASN A 110 -6.91 12.16 -6.80
N THR A 111 -5.79 12.00 -6.13
CA THR A 111 -5.15 10.69 -5.96
C THR A 111 -6.00 9.70 -5.17
N LYS A 112 -6.60 10.14 -4.06
CA LYS A 112 -7.48 9.28 -3.26
C LYS A 112 -8.68 8.82 -4.08
N PHE A 113 -9.29 9.73 -4.87
CA PHE A 113 -10.37 9.39 -5.79
C PHE A 113 -9.93 8.34 -6.81
N LEU A 114 -8.76 8.52 -7.45
CA LEU A 114 -8.22 7.52 -8.38
C LEU A 114 -7.98 6.19 -7.69
N SER A 115 -7.41 6.19 -6.47
CA SER A 115 -7.19 4.96 -5.70
C SER A 115 -8.50 4.19 -5.49
N TYR A 116 -9.59 4.86 -5.12
CA TYR A 116 -10.91 4.22 -4.98
C TYR A 116 -11.50 3.77 -6.31
N TYR A 117 -11.32 4.55 -7.38
CA TYR A 117 -11.73 4.15 -8.72
C TYR A 117 -11.06 2.83 -9.15
N LEU A 118 -9.78 2.69 -8.88
CA LEU A 118 -9.00 1.50 -9.22
C LEU A 118 -9.37 0.25 -8.40
N ARG A 119 -10.00 0.41 -7.23
CA ARG A 119 -10.51 -0.69 -6.40
C ARG A 119 -11.80 -1.30 -6.95
N GLN A 120 -12.51 -0.64 -7.87
CA GLN A 120 -13.78 -1.14 -8.43
C GLN A 120 -13.55 -2.45 -9.18
N SER A 121 -14.44 -3.43 -8.97
CA SER A 121 -14.33 -4.76 -9.57
C SER A 121 -14.27 -4.71 -11.10
N SER A 122 -15.07 -3.81 -11.72
CA SER A 122 -15.06 -3.62 -13.19
C SER A 122 -13.72 -3.12 -13.71
N VAL A 123 -13.06 -2.21 -12.98
CA VAL A 123 -11.75 -1.66 -13.36
C VAL A 123 -10.66 -2.71 -13.17
N ARG A 124 -10.68 -3.43 -12.05
CA ARG A 124 -9.75 -4.54 -11.78
C ARG A 124 -9.87 -5.63 -12.85
N GLN A 125 -11.11 -6.03 -13.19
CA GLN A 125 -11.35 -7.02 -14.25
C GLN A 125 -10.87 -6.52 -15.62
N PHE A 126 -11.03 -5.23 -15.92
CA PHE A 126 -10.46 -4.64 -17.14
C PHE A 126 -8.93 -4.77 -17.18
N ILE A 127 -8.24 -4.48 -16.06
CA ILE A 127 -6.79 -4.60 -15.96
C ILE A 127 -6.36 -6.06 -16.17
N ILE A 128 -7.05 -7.02 -15.53
CA ILE A 128 -6.77 -8.45 -15.68
C ILE A 128 -6.96 -8.88 -17.14
N ASN A 129 -8.06 -8.51 -17.77
CA ASN A 129 -8.39 -8.90 -19.15
C ASN A 129 -7.44 -8.29 -20.19
N THR A 130 -6.81 -7.16 -19.89
CA THR A 130 -5.85 -6.50 -20.78
C THR A 130 -4.41 -6.93 -20.52
N SER A 131 -4.16 -7.68 -19.46
CA SER A 131 -2.83 -8.20 -19.12
C SER A 131 -2.36 -9.24 -20.14
N VAL A 132 -1.04 -9.37 -20.28
CA VAL A 132 -0.40 -10.30 -21.21
C VAL A 132 0.24 -11.45 -20.43
N GLY A 133 0.08 -12.65 -20.93
CA GLY A 133 0.62 -13.88 -20.33
C GLY A 133 -0.46 -14.73 -19.65
N SER A 134 -0.56 -16.00 -20.02
CA SER A 134 -1.56 -16.94 -19.49
C SER A 134 -1.16 -17.50 -18.12
N THR A 135 0.11 -17.85 -17.94
CA THR A 135 0.61 -18.46 -16.70
C THR A 135 1.00 -17.41 -15.66
N MET A 136 1.57 -16.30 -16.10
CA MET A 136 1.98 -15.18 -15.25
C MET A 136 1.54 -13.88 -15.92
N PRO A 137 0.34 -13.39 -15.61
CA PRO A 137 -0.16 -12.13 -16.14
C PRO A 137 0.82 -10.99 -15.87
N SER A 138 0.99 -10.11 -16.86
CA SER A 138 1.83 -8.92 -16.69
C SER A 138 1.21 -7.71 -17.37
N ILE A 139 1.43 -6.54 -16.79
CA ILE A 139 1.08 -5.25 -17.38
C ILE A 139 2.34 -4.41 -17.55
N ASN A 140 2.32 -3.57 -18.56
CA ASN A 140 3.38 -2.60 -18.80
C ASN A 140 2.84 -1.16 -18.66
N THR A 141 3.74 -0.19 -18.79
CA THR A 141 3.37 1.23 -18.68
C THR A 141 2.37 1.67 -19.74
N GLU A 142 2.43 1.09 -20.93
CA GLU A 142 1.53 1.44 -22.03
C GLU A 142 0.11 0.91 -21.80
N LEU A 143 -0.02 -0.34 -21.39
CA LEU A 143 -1.31 -0.93 -21.04
C LEU A 143 -1.98 -0.13 -19.92
N LEU A 144 -1.23 0.20 -18.86
CA LEU A 144 -1.77 0.96 -17.75
C LEU A 144 -2.12 2.41 -18.14
N LYS A 145 -1.33 3.06 -19.02
CA LYS A 145 -1.65 4.39 -19.58
C LYS A 145 -2.93 4.39 -20.40
N ASN A 146 -3.26 3.28 -21.05
CA ASN A 146 -4.48 3.15 -21.85
C ASN A 146 -5.74 2.86 -21.05
N LEU A 147 -5.63 2.61 -19.74
CA LEU A 147 -6.79 2.39 -18.84
C LEU A 147 -7.75 3.58 -18.93
N PRO A 148 -9.05 3.36 -19.28
CA PRO A 148 -10.04 4.41 -19.26
C PRO A 148 -10.37 4.79 -17.83
N VAL A 149 -10.32 6.09 -17.53
CA VAL A 149 -10.67 6.66 -16.21
C VAL A 149 -11.87 7.56 -16.38
N VAL A 150 -12.94 7.24 -15.67
CA VAL A 150 -14.14 8.09 -15.60
C VAL A 150 -14.00 9.00 -14.37
N TYR A 151 -14.09 10.30 -14.59
CA TYR A 151 -13.88 11.30 -13.54
C TYR A 151 -14.80 12.51 -13.70
N CYS A 152 -15.04 13.21 -12.60
CA CYS A 152 -15.85 14.42 -12.51
C CYS A 152 -14.97 15.65 -12.19
N SER A 153 -15.60 16.77 -11.82
CA SER A 153 -14.86 17.95 -11.34
C SER A 153 -14.00 17.62 -10.10
N LEU A 154 -12.86 18.29 -9.96
CA LEU A 154 -11.93 18.04 -8.85
C LEU A 154 -12.58 18.24 -7.47
N GLU A 155 -13.54 19.16 -7.36
CA GLU A 155 -14.30 19.39 -6.13
C GLU A 155 -15.15 18.15 -5.76
N LYS A 156 -15.88 17.59 -6.73
CA LYS A 156 -16.65 16.36 -6.51
C LYS A 156 -15.74 15.17 -6.20
N GLN A 157 -14.61 15.03 -6.90
CA GLN A 157 -13.63 14.00 -6.60
C GLN A 157 -13.16 14.08 -5.13
N LYS A 158 -12.82 15.27 -4.63
CA LYS A 158 -12.41 15.49 -3.24
C LYS A 158 -13.51 15.10 -2.26
N LYS A 159 -14.77 15.47 -2.52
CA LYS A 159 -15.92 15.10 -1.67
C LYS A 159 -16.11 13.58 -1.61
N ILE A 160 -16.09 12.89 -2.76
CA ILE A 160 -16.19 11.43 -2.82
C ILE A 160 -15.03 10.77 -2.07
N ALA A 161 -13.82 11.21 -2.34
CA ALA A 161 -12.62 10.67 -1.70
C ALA A 161 -12.61 10.90 -0.18
N SER A 162 -13.11 12.05 0.30
CA SER A 162 -13.21 12.36 1.73
C SER A 162 -14.15 11.42 2.46
N VAL A 163 -15.33 11.14 1.89
CA VAL A 163 -16.29 10.20 2.50
C VAL A 163 -15.69 8.79 2.58
N LEU A 164 -15.13 8.30 1.48
CA LEU A 164 -14.56 6.94 1.43
C LEU A 164 -13.33 6.82 2.34
N SER A 165 -12.45 7.83 2.36
CA SER A 165 -11.27 7.79 3.24
C SER A 165 -11.64 7.84 4.72
N SER A 166 -12.72 8.54 5.11
CA SER A 166 -13.15 8.53 6.51
C SER A 166 -13.67 7.16 6.95
N LEU A 167 -14.20 6.35 6.03
CA LEU A 167 -14.58 4.97 6.31
C LEU A 167 -13.34 4.07 6.43
N ASP A 168 -12.38 4.19 5.51
CA ASP A 168 -11.11 3.44 5.58
C ASP A 168 -10.36 3.76 6.88
N ASP A 169 -10.28 5.04 7.27
CA ASP A 169 -9.63 5.48 8.52
C ASP A 169 -10.30 4.83 9.77
N LYS A 170 -11.63 4.69 9.77
CA LYS A 170 -12.35 4.00 10.85
C LYS A 170 -12.09 2.50 10.85
N ILE A 171 -12.04 1.87 9.69
CA ILE A 171 -11.70 0.44 9.56
C ILE A 171 -10.29 0.20 10.08
N GLU A 172 -9.32 1.02 9.68
CA GLU A 172 -7.93 0.91 10.13
C GLU A 172 -7.82 1.10 11.65
N LEU A 173 -8.54 2.09 12.21
CA LEU A 173 -8.59 2.31 13.66
C LEU A 173 -9.18 1.10 14.41
N ASN A 174 -10.31 0.56 13.93
CA ASN A 174 -10.95 -0.61 14.54
C ASN A 174 -10.05 -1.84 14.48
N ASN A 175 -9.36 -2.08 13.37
CA ASN A 175 -8.42 -3.20 13.25
C ASN A 175 -7.26 -3.06 14.25
N ARG A 176 -6.73 -1.84 14.43
CA ARG A 176 -5.70 -1.58 15.43
C ARG A 176 -6.21 -1.83 16.85
N ILE A 177 -7.39 -1.31 17.19
CA ILE A 177 -8.02 -1.55 18.50
C ILE A 177 -8.22 -3.04 18.74
N ASN A 178 -8.71 -3.80 17.77
CA ASN A 178 -8.89 -5.24 17.88
C ASN A 178 -7.56 -5.96 18.15
N SER A 179 -6.51 -5.62 17.41
CA SER A 179 -5.17 -6.20 17.62
C SER A 179 -4.61 -5.86 19.01
N GLU A 180 -4.80 -4.64 19.49
CA GLU A 180 -4.38 -4.24 20.84
C GLU A 180 -5.17 -5.00 21.92
N LEU A 181 -6.49 -5.19 21.74
CA LEU A 181 -7.33 -5.95 22.66
C LEU A 181 -6.97 -7.44 22.67
N GLU A 182 -6.69 -8.05 21.52
CA GLU A 182 -6.23 -9.43 21.44
C GLU A 182 -4.89 -9.63 22.14
N ASN A 183 -3.94 -8.72 21.95
CA ASN A 183 -2.64 -8.75 22.64
C ASN A 183 -2.79 -8.57 24.15
N LEU A 184 -3.69 -7.67 24.59
CA LEU A 184 -3.98 -7.47 26.01
C LEU A 184 -4.62 -8.72 26.62
N ALA A 185 -5.62 -9.32 25.95
CA ALA A 185 -6.26 -10.54 26.40
C ALA A 185 -5.25 -11.69 26.56
N LYS A 186 -4.35 -11.85 25.57
CA LYS A 186 -3.26 -12.83 25.65
C LYS A 186 -2.32 -12.55 26.82
N THR A 187 -1.92 -11.30 27.01
CA THR A 187 -1.04 -10.91 28.13
C THR A 187 -1.67 -11.22 29.49
N ILE A 188 -2.98 -10.90 29.64
CA ILE A 188 -3.72 -11.22 30.88
C ILE A 188 -3.81 -12.73 31.07
N TYR A 189 -4.13 -13.48 29.99
CA TYR A 189 -4.18 -14.95 30.06
C TYR A 189 -2.84 -15.55 30.50
N ASP A 190 -1.75 -15.11 29.87
CA ASP A 190 -0.41 -15.58 30.15
C ASP A 190 0.00 -15.26 31.62
N TYR A 191 -0.34 -14.05 32.09
CA TYR A 191 -0.07 -13.62 33.45
C TYR A 191 -0.83 -14.46 34.50
N TRP A 192 -2.11 -14.72 34.26
CA TRP A 192 -2.97 -15.42 35.20
C TRP A 192 -2.80 -16.95 35.16
N PHE A 193 -2.71 -17.55 33.98
CA PHE A 193 -2.84 -18.99 33.79
C PHE A 193 -1.54 -19.69 33.38
N VAL A 194 -0.58 -18.98 32.81
CA VAL A 194 0.73 -19.55 32.45
C VAL A 194 1.79 -19.22 33.50
N GLN A 195 1.86 -17.96 33.91
CA GLN A 195 2.81 -17.52 34.92
C GLN A 195 2.32 -17.73 36.36
N PHE A 196 1.01 -17.80 36.57
CA PHE A 196 0.35 -17.86 37.89
C PHE A 196 0.67 -16.64 38.77
N ASP A 197 0.87 -15.47 38.16
CA ASP A 197 1.19 -14.22 38.86
C ASP A 197 -0.02 -13.30 38.99
N PHE A 198 -1.23 -13.89 39.02
CA PHE A 198 -2.45 -13.12 39.28
C PHE A 198 -2.34 -12.41 40.66
N PRO A 199 -2.97 -11.22 40.81
CA PRO A 199 -2.89 -10.47 42.07
C PRO A 199 -3.63 -11.18 43.20
N ASP A 200 -3.01 -11.23 44.38
CA ASP A 200 -3.65 -11.64 45.61
C ASP A 200 -4.61 -10.56 46.15
N GLU A 201 -5.22 -10.76 47.33
CA GLU A 201 -6.13 -9.79 47.95
C GLU A 201 -5.51 -8.42 48.23
N ASN A 202 -4.17 -8.33 48.26
CA ASN A 202 -3.42 -7.10 48.48
C ASN A 202 -2.89 -6.49 47.16
N GLY A 203 -3.18 -7.14 46.02
CA GLY A 203 -2.70 -6.72 44.70
C GLY A 203 -1.25 -7.13 44.39
N THR A 204 -0.66 -8.03 45.20
CA THR A 204 0.71 -8.52 45.00
C THR A 204 0.70 -9.76 44.08
N PRO A 205 1.63 -9.90 43.11
CA PRO A 205 1.70 -11.07 42.24
C PRO A 205 1.86 -12.37 43.03
N TYR A 206 0.96 -13.34 42.87
CA TYR A 206 0.86 -14.53 43.68
C TYR A 206 2.16 -15.35 43.70
N LYS A 207 2.58 -15.85 42.56
CA LYS A 207 3.77 -16.72 42.46
C LYS A 207 5.07 -15.98 42.77
N SER A 208 5.25 -14.76 42.30
CA SER A 208 6.48 -13.98 42.50
C SER A 208 6.63 -13.51 43.96
N SER A 209 5.53 -13.45 44.74
CA SER A 209 5.56 -13.11 46.15
C SER A 209 5.72 -14.32 47.07
N GLY A 210 5.79 -15.54 46.53
CA GLY A 210 6.00 -16.78 47.31
C GLY A 210 4.71 -17.46 47.71
N GLY A 211 3.58 -17.17 47.05
CA GLY A 211 2.27 -17.81 47.23
C GLY A 211 2.17 -19.22 46.62
#